data_7e8a401b3a58cbe204f1016b1db06452
#
_entry.id   7e8a401b3a58cbe204f1016b1db06452
#
_cell.length_a   1.000
_cell.length_b   1.000
_cell.length_c   1.000
_cell.angle_alpha   90.00
_cell.angle_beta   90.00
_cell.angle_gamma   90.00
#
_symmetry.space_group_name_H-M   'P 1'
#
loop_
_entity.id
_entity.type
_entity.pdbx_description
1 polymer ?
#
loop_
_entity_poly.entity_id
_entity_poly.type
_entity_poly.pdbx_seq_one_letter_code
_entity_poly.pdbx_strand_id
1 'polypeptide(L)'
;HAAIALTDGLLRSLTPRELTGVLGHEIAHIANEDLRVMGLADSISRLTHLLALLGQIMLLFSLPALLWGTVAIQWPALLLLAVSPQLALLAQLGLSRVHEFDADRLTAELTGDPQGLALALAKIERESRARLLPGWGNPEPSWLRTHPATTERIQRLRELADSMAPQPLYSSPFLPDIPLAPRPPRWRASGVWR
;
A
#
# COMPACT_ATOMS: atom_id res chain seq x y z
N HIS A 1 10.31 -16.74 -0.02
CA HIS A 1 9.11 -17.06 0.77
C HIS A 1 8.42 -15.74 1.10
N ALA A 2 7.13 -15.62 0.82
CA ALA A 2 6.29 -14.50 1.20
C ALA A 2 5.37 -14.93 2.35
N ALA A 3 5.05 -14.00 3.25
CA ALA A 3 4.11 -14.22 4.34
C ALA A 3 3.18 -13.01 4.45
N ILE A 4 1.90 -13.25 4.68
CA ILE A 4 0.90 -12.22 4.91
C ILE A 4 0.54 -12.24 6.40
N ALA A 5 0.66 -11.11 7.08
CA ALA A 5 0.28 -10.95 8.48
C ALA A 5 -1.04 -10.18 8.57
N LEU A 6 -1.99 -10.72 9.30
CA LEU A 6 -3.29 -10.10 9.55
C LEU A 6 -3.39 -9.69 11.03
N THR A 7 -3.93 -8.50 11.27
CA THR A 7 -4.21 -8.06 12.63
C THR A 7 -5.55 -8.57 13.12
N ASP A 8 -5.67 -8.84 14.42
CA ASP A 8 -6.95 -9.22 15.03
C ASP A 8 -8.07 -8.18 14.78
N GLY A 9 -7.70 -6.89 14.74
CA GLY A 9 -8.64 -5.82 14.45
C GLY A 9 -9.25 -5.96 13.04
N LEU A 10 -8.43 -6.26 12.05
CA LEU A 10 -8.87 -6.47 10.67
C LEU A 10 -9.78 -7.71 10.56
N LEU A 11 -9.39 -8.81 11.21
CA LEU A 11 -10.18 -10.04 11.21
C LEU A 11 -11.55 -9.89 11.87
N ARG A 12 -11.68 -9.01 12.86
CA ARG A 12 -12.95 -8.75 13.55
C ARG A 12 -13.82 -7.72 12.83
N SER A 13 -13.19 -6.80 12.09
CA SER A 13 -13.92 -5.72 11.43
C SER A 13 -14.47 -6.13 10.07
N LEU A 14 -13.79 -7.01 9.33
CA LEU A 14 -14.18 -7.38 7.98
C LEU A 14 -15.02 -8.64 7.93
N THR A 15 -16.00 -8.66 7.02
CA THR A 15 -16.72 -9.88 6.65
C THR A 15 -15.80 -10.82 5.86
N PRO A 16 -16.10 -12.14 5.77
CA PRO A 16 -15.29 -13.06 4.96
C PRO A 16 -15.13 -12.62 3.50
N ARG A 17 -16.16 -12.02 2.90
CA ARG A 17 -16.13 -11.47 1.53
C ARG A 17 -15.15 -10.31 1.41
N GLU A 18 -15.23 -9.35 2.34
CA GLU A 18 -14.32 -8.20 2.40
C GLU A 18 -12.87 -8.64 2.67
N LEU A 19 -12.69 -9.61 3.57
CA LEU A 19 -11.38 -10.19 3.88
C LEU A 19 -10.76 -10.91 2.67
N THR A 20 -11.56 -11.63 1.89
CA THR A 20 -11.10 -12.27 0.64
C THR A 20 -10.57 -11.22 -0.35
N GLY A 21 -11.26 -10.08 -0.47
CA GLY A 21 -10.79 -8.96 -1.30
C GLY A 21 -9.43 -8.42 -0.82
N VAL A 22 -9.28 -8.19 0.48
CA VAL A 22 -8.01 -7.70 1.05
C VAL A 22 -6.88 -8.72 0.86
N LEU A 23 -7.15 -10.02 1.11
CA LEU A 23 -6.14 -11.06 0.91
C LEU A 23 -5.75 -11.19 -0.57
N GLY A 24 -6.71 -11.09 -1.49
CA GLY A 24 -6.45 -11.06 -2.92
C GLY A 24 -5.52 -9.91 -3.31
N HIS A 25 -5.72 -8.73 -2.71
CA HIS A 25 -4.89 -7.55 -2.93
C HIS A 25 -3.45 -7.76 -2.43
N GLU A 26 -3.26 -8.33 -1.24
CA GLU A 26 -1.93 -8.65 -0.72
C GLU A 26 -1.22 -9.72 -1.58
N ILE A 27 -1.98 -10.71 -2.08
CA ILE A 27 -1.46 -11.72 -3.00
C ILE A 27 -1.06 -11.09 -4.33
N ALA A 28 -1.83 -10.12 -4.84
CA ALA A 28 -1.52 -9.41 -6.08
C ALA A 28 -0.18 -8.65 -5.96
N HIS A 29 0.09 -7.97 -4.86
CA HIS A 29 1.37 -7.32 -4.60
C HIS A 29 2.55 -8.30 -4.58
N ILE A 30 2.33 -9.50 -4.02
CA ILE A 30 3.36 -10.55 -4.02
C ILE A 30 3.60 -11.07 -5.44
N ALA A 31 2.54 -11.29 -6.22
CA ALA A 31 2.62 -11.79 -7.59
C ALA A 31 3.30 -10.80 -8.54
N ASN A 32 3.06 -9.50 -8.35
CA ASN A 32 3.65 -8.43 -9.15
C ASN A 32 5.09 -8.07 -8.71
N GLU A 33 5.63 -8.69 -7.65
CA GLU A 33 6.92 -8.33 -7.05
C GLU A 33 7.02 -6.85 -6.60
N ASP A 34 5.90 -6.22 -6.27
CA ASP A 34 5.80 -4.79 -5.94
C ASP A 34 6.75 -4.37 -4.82
N LEU A 35 6.99 -5.25 -3.84
CA LEU A 35 7.94 -5.01 -2.75
C LEU A 35 9.36 -4.73 -3.24
N ARG A 36 9.79 -5.37 -4.33
CA ARG A 36 11.12 -5.14 -4.91
C ARG A 36 11.18 -3.80 -5.63
N VAL A 37 10.16 -3.51 -6.43
CA VAL A 37 10.08 -2.25 -7.19
C VAL A 37 10.00 -1.05 -6.26
N MET A 38 9.13 -1.13 -5.25
CA MET A 38 8.98 -0.07 -4.25
C MET A 38 10.23 0.09 -3.38
N GLY A 39 10.89 -1.01 -3.02
CA GLY A 39 12.16 -0.98 -2.28
C GLY A 39 13.29 -0.33 -3.08
N LEU A 40 13.34 -0.55 -4.39
CA LEU A 40 14.30 0.13 -5.28
C LEU A 40 13.97 1.62 -5.38
N ALA A 41 12.70 1.98 -5.58
CA ALA A 41 12.26 3.38 -5.64
C ALA A 41 12.57 4.13 -4.34
N ASP A 42 12.35 3.51 -3.18
CA ASP A 42 12.71 4.08 -1.88
C ASP A 42 14.23 4.28 -1.75
N SER A 43 15.02 3.31 -2.18
CA SER A 43 16.50 3.41 -2.16
C SER A 43 17.00 4.55 -3.03
N ILE A 44 16.44 4.73 -4.23
CA ILE A 44 16.77 5.84 -5.14
C ILE A 44 16.37 7.17 -4.49
N SER A 45 15.18 7.25 -3.89
CA SER A 45 14.72 8.47 -3.21
C SER A 45 15.64 8.85 -2.04
N ARG A 46 16.04 7.89 -1.21
CA ARG A 46 17.01 8.13 -0.12
C ARG A 46 18.34 8.61 -0.62
N LEU A 47 18.87 8.01 -1.69
CA LEU A 47 20.12 8.44 -2.30
C LEU A 47 20.02 9.88 -2.83
N THR A 48 18.91 10.22 -3.49
CA THR A 48 18.62 11.57 -3.99
C THR A 48 18.59 12.59 -2.86
N HIS A 49 17.92 12.25 -1.73
CA HIS A 49 17.89 13.09 -0.54
C HIS A 49 19.27 13.31 0.07
N LEU A 50 20.08 12.25 0.17
CA LEU A 50 21.45 12.34 0.69
C LEU A 50 22.34 13.24 -0.19
N LEU A 51 22.24 13.10 -1.51
CA LEU A 51 22.99 13.94 -2.45
C LEU A 51 22.54 15.41 -2.38
N ALA A 52 21.24 15.65 -2.26
CA ALA A 52 20.70 17.00 -2.09
C ALA A 52 21.17 17.64 -0.78
N LEU A 53 21.14 16.88 0.33
CA LEU A 53 21.66 17.35 1.62
C LEU A 53 23.15 17.68 1.55
N LEU A 54 23.95 16.81 0.95
CA LEU A 54 25.38 17.04 0.76
C LEU A 54 25.62 18.33 -0.06
N GLY A 55 24.88 18.52 -1.15
CA GLY A 55 24.95 19.74 -1.97
C GLY A 55 24.55 20.99 -1.19
N GLN A 56 23.52 20.92 -0.34
CA GLN A 56 23.11 22.02 0.53
C GLN A 56 24.20 22.39 1.55
N ILE A 57 24.85 21.38 2.13
CA ILE A 57 25.97 21.58 3.06
C ILE A 57 27.14 22.23 2.32
N MET A 58 27.50 21.75 1.13
CA MET A 58 28.58 22.36 0.33
C MET A 58 28.26 23.79 -0.06
N LEU A 59 26.99 24.08 -0.40
CA LEU A 59 26.54 25.43 -0.67
C LEU A 59 26.71 26.34 0.55
N LEU A 60 26.31 25.87 1.71
CA LEU A 60 26.44 26.61 2.97
C LEU A 60 27.91 26.96 3.27
N PHE A 61 28.83 26.01 3.10
CA PHE A 61 30.25 26.25 3.29
C PHE A 61 30.89 27.16 2.23
N SER A 62 30.30 27.23 1.02
CA SER A 62 30.77 28.13 -0.04
C SER A 62 30.23 29.56 0.08
N LEU A 63 29.27 29.82 0.98
CA LEU A 63 28.70 31.17 1.18
C LEU A 63 29.72 32.28 1.39
N PRO A 64 30.78 32.15 2.21
CA PRO A 64 31.77 33.19 2.34
C PRO A 64 32.49 33.51 0.99
N ALA A 65 32.93 32.49 0.27
CA ALA A 65 33.58 32.64 -1.03
C ALA A 65 32.67 33.30 -2.08
N LEU A 66 31.35 33.00 -1.97
CA LEU A 66 30.30 33.59 -2.79
C LEU A 66 30.12 35.10 -2.50
N LEU A 67 30.10 35.48 -1.23
CA LEU A 67 29.94 36.86 -0.79
C LEU A 67 31.16 37.72 -1.19
N TRP A 68 32.34 37.14 -1.22
CA TRP A 68 33.57 37.83 -1.72
C TRP A 68 33.72 37.78 -3.24
N GLY A 69 32.73 37.24 -3.97
CA GLY A 69 32.75 37.22 -5.44
C GLY A 69 33.80 36.32 -6.07
N THR A 70 34.43 35.42 -5.30
CA THR A 70 35.46 34.51 -5.76
C THR A 70 34.96 33.26 -6.49
N VAL A 71 33.66 32.99 -6.39
CA VAL A 71 32.99 31.81 -6.97
C VAL A 71 31.79 32.24 -7.79
N ALA A 72 31.69 31.75 -9.03
CA ALA A 72 30.49 31.94 -9.85
C ALA A 72 29.43 30.86 -9.53
N ILE A 73 28.20 31.29 -9.28
CA ILE A 73 27.09 30.37 -9.07
C ILE A 73 26.57 29.83 -10.40
N GLN A 74 26.43 28.50 -10.47
CA GLN A 74 25.70 27.84 -11.55
C GLN A 74 24.26 27.65 -11.13
N TRP A 75 23.40 28.64 -11.35
CA TRP A 75 22.00 28.65 -10.97
C TRP A 75 21.19 27.41 -11.41
N PRO A 76 21.40 26.88 -12.67
CA PRO A 76 20.69 25.67 -13.08
C PRO A 76 21.03 24.44 -12.23
N ALA A 77 22.28 24.27 -11.85
CA ALA A 77 22.72 23.17 -11.00
C ALA A 77 22.11 23.27 -9.57
N LEU A 78 22.09 24.49 -9.03
CA LEU A 78 21.50 24.76 -7.74
C LEU A 78 19.99 24.51 -7.74
N LEU A 79 19.30 24.94 -8.78
CA LEU A 79 17.86 24.68 -8.95
C LEU A 79 17.58 23.19 -9.04
N LEU A 80 18.35 22.45 -9.85
CA LEU A 80 18.22 21.01 -9.98
C LEU A 80 18.44 20.30 -8.64
N LEU A 81 19.45 20.73 -7.88
CA LEU A 81 19.73 20.19 -6.55
C LEU A 81 18.56 20.43 -5.58
N ALA A 82 17.95 21.62 -5.62
CA ALA A 82 16.84 21.97 -4.74
C ALA A 82 15.53 21.22 -5.08
N VAL A 83 15.29 20.96 -6.37
CA VAL A 83 14.03 20.38 -6.85
C VAL A 83 14.07 18.85 -6.96
N SER A 84 15.26 18.25 -7.09
CA SER A 84 15.42 16.82 -7.32
C SER A 84 14.76 15.92 -6.27
N PRO A 85 14.76 16.20 -4.94
CA PRO A 85 14.07 15.37 -3.96
C PRO A 85 12.54 15.39 -4.14
N GLN A 86 11.98 16.54 -4.51
CA GLN A 86 10.56 16.71 -4.77
C GLN A 86 10.13 15.93 -6.02
N LEU A 87 10.94 15.97 -7.07
CA LEU A 87 10.70 15.18 -8.28
C LEU A 87 10.77 13.66 -7.99
N ALA A 88 11.74 13.23 -7.20
CA ALA A 88 11.86 11.84 -6.77
C ALA A 88 10.63 11.39 -5.96
N LEU A 89 10.16 12.23 -5.02
CA LEU A 89 8.96 11.97 -4.25
C LEU A 89 7.71 11.88 -5.13
N LEU A 90 7.53 12.81 -6.08
CA LEU A 90 6.39 12.78 -7.00
C LEU A 90 6.42 11.53 -7.89
N ALA A 91 7.60 11.14 -8.38
CA ALA A 91 7.76 9.92 -9.17
C ALA A 91 7.41 8.67 -8.34
N GLN A 92 7.85 8.60 -7.09
CA GLN A 92 7.55 7.51 -6.16
C GLN A 92 6.05 7.43 -5.86
N LEU A 93 5.38 8.57 -5.61
CA LEU A 93 3.93 8.62 -5.40
C LEU A 93 3.16 8.18 -6.65
N GLY A 94 3.61 8.58 -7.84
CA GLY A 94 3.03 8.14 -9.10
C GLY A 94 3.16 6.64 -9.30
N LEU A 95 4.35 6.09 -9.04
CA LEU A 95 4.61 4.66 -9.14
C LEU A 95 3.74 3.87 -8.15
N SER A 96 3.65 4.31 -6.90
CA SER A 96 2.80 3.68 -5.88
C SER A 96 1.34 3.61 -6.34
N ARG A 97 0.80 4.67 -6.95
CA ARG A 97 -0.58 4.67 -7.48
C ARG A 97 -0.80 3.63 -8.57
N VAL A 98 0.16 3.50 -9.49
CA VAL A 98 0.06 2.52 -10.58
C VAL A 98 0.01 1.11 -10.02
N HIS A 99 0.93 0.76 -9.10
CA HIS A 99 0.96 -0.55 -8.47
C HIS A 99 -0.31 -0.89 -7.68
N GLU A 100 -0.90 0.10 -6.99
CA GLU A 100 -2.17 -0.09 -6.30
C GLU A 100 -3.33 -0.41 -7.26
N PHE A 101 -3.41 0.29 -8.40
CA PHE A 101 -4.45 0.01 -9.39
C PHE A 101 -4.26 -1.33 -10.10
N ASP A 102 -3.01 -1.72 -10.36
CA ASP A 102 -2.70 -3.03 -10.93
C ASP A 102 -3.02 -4.16 -9.94
N ALA A 103 -2.71 -3.98 -8.65
CA ALA A 103 -3.07 -4.91 -7.60
C ALA A 103 -4.60 -5.02 -7.41
N ASP A 104 -5.33 -3.91 -7.47
CA ASP A 104 -6.79 -3.89 -7.41
C ASP A 104 -7.41 -4.64 -8.60
N ARG A 105 -6.89 -4.41 -9.81
CA ARG A 105 -7.34 -5.11 -11.01
C ARG A 105 -7.07 -6.61 -10.93
N LEU A 106 -5.85 -7.00 -10.56
CA LEU A 106 -5.50 -8.41 -10.42
C LEU A 106 -6.34 -9.09 -9.31
N THR A 107 -6.63 -8.37 -8.23
CA THR A 107 -7.56 -8.85 -7.20
C THR A 107 -8.95 -9.12 -7.74
N ALA A 108 -9.49 -8.20 -8.56
CA ALA A 108 -10.78 -8.37 -9.19
C ALA A 108 -10.80 -9.60 -10.12
N GLU A 109 -9.71 -9.82 -10.87
CA GLU A 109 -9.55 -11.01 -11.73
C GLU A 109 -9.44 -12.32 -10.91
N LEU A 110 -8.70 -12.30 -9.79
CA LEU A 110 -8.48 -13.47 -8.94
C LEU A 110 -9.73 -13.86 -8.14
N THR A 111 -10.44 -12.88 -7.62
CA THR A 111 -11.59 -13.13 -6.74
C THR A 111 -12.93 -13.18 -7.49
N GLY A 112 -13.00 -12.60 -8.68
CA GLY A 112 -14.25 -12.37 -9.40
C GLY A 112 -15.20 -11.39 -8.70
N ASP A 113 -14.74 -10.72 -7.63
CA ASP A 113 -15.56 -9.85 -6.78
C ASP A 113 -14.84 -8.53 -6.44
N PRO A 114 -14.72 -7.59 -7.39
CA PRO A 114 -14.12 -6.29 -7.11
C PRO A 114 -14.90 -5.49 -6.07
N GLN A 115 -16.20 -5.76 -5.92
CA GLN A 115 -17.04 -5.06 -4.96
C GLN A 115 -16.71 -5.44 -3.51
N GLY A 116 -16.27 -6.70 -3.26
CA GLY A 116 -15.79 -7.12 -1.95
C GLY A 116 -14.60 -6.30 -1.46
N LEU A 117 -13.62 -6.07 -2.32
CA LEU A 117 -12.48 -5.19 -2.03
C LEU A 117 -12.92 -3.72 -1.85
N ALA A 118 -13.80 -3.20 -2.71
CA ALA A 118 -14.30 -1.83 -2.59
C ALA A 118 -15.01 -1.57 -1.25
N LEU A 119 -15.80 -2.53 -0.77
CA LEU A 119 -16.46 -2.46 0.55
C LEU A 119 -15.46 -2.52 1.69
N ALA A 120 -14.46 -3.40 1.60
CA ALA A 120 -13.38 -3.48 2.58
C ALA A 120 -12.64 -2.14 2.71
N LEU A 121 -12.21 -1.55 1.59
CA LEU A 121 -11.52 -0.28 1.56
C LEU A 121 -12.36 0.86 2.17
N ALA A 122 -13.65 0.94 1.81
CA ALA A 122 -14.57 1.94 2.36
C ALA A 122 -14.74 1.81 3.89
N LYS A 123 -14.78 0.57 4.39
CA LYS A 123 -14.92 0.29 5.81
C LYS A 123 -13.67 0.63 6.59
N ILE A 124 -12.52 0.22 6.09
CA ILE A 124 -11.22 0.51 6.68
C ILE A 124 -10.98 2.02 6.74
N GLU A 125 -11.29 2.75 5.66
CA GLU A 125 -11.15 4.20 5.62
C GLU A 125 -12.08 4.88 6.65
N ARG A 126 -13.32 4.42 6.76
CA ARG A 126 -14.27 4.96 7.75
C ARG A 126 -13.79 4.72 9.19
N GLU A 127 -13.30 3.52 9.50
CA GLU A 127 -12.77 3.19 10.82
C GLU A 127 -11.51 4.00 11.14
N SER A 128 -10.65 4.19 10.15
CA SER A 128 -9.47 5.03 10.28
C SER A 128 -9.81 6.48 10.58
N ARG A 129 -10.75 7.06 9.83
CA ARG A 129 -11.23 8.43 10.08
C ARG A 129 -11.90 8.60 11.44
N ALA A 130 -12.64 7.59 11.89
CA ALA A 130 -13.28 7.60 13.22
C ALA A 130 -12.28 7.60 14.38
N ARG A 131 -11.08 7.06 14.15
CA ARG A 131 -9.98 7.06 15.14
C ARG A 131 -9.17 8.36 15.16
N LEU A 132 -9.34 9.23 14.16
CA LEU A 132 -8.69 10.54 14.05
C LEU A 132 -9.40 11.63 14.86
N LEU A 133 -9.89 11.33 16.07
CA LEU A 133 -10.40 12.35 16.98
C LEU A 133 -9.27 13.30 17.38
N PRO A 134 -9.51 14.65 17.37
CA PRO A 134 -8.49 15.63 17.72
C PRO A 134 -8.01 15.43 19.16
N GLY A 135 -6.72 15.12 19.33
CA GLY A 135 -6.07 15.07 20.63
C GLY A 135 -5.46 13.72 21.04
N TRP A 136 -5.75 12.63 20.39
CA TRP A 136 -5.12 11.33 20.65
C TRP A 136 -4.36 10.89 19.41
N GLY A 137 -3.06 11.18 19.41
CA GLY A 137 -2.12 10.77 18.36
C GLY A 137 -1.97 9.26 18.29
N ASN A 138 -2.95 8.57 17.75
CA ASN A 138 -2.74 7.21 17.29
C ASN A 138 -2.04 7.30 15.93
N PRO A 139 -0.86 6.72 15.75
CA PRO A 139 -0.22 6.67 14.44
C PRO A 139 -1.18 5.97 13.49
N GLU A 140 -1.55 6.66 12.41
CA GLU A 140 -2.23 6.02 11.28
C GLU A 140 -1.49 4.73 10.95
N PRO A 141 -2.19 3.61 10.72
CA PRO A 141 -1.55 2.40 10.29
C PRO A 141 -0.65 2.71 9.08
N SER A 142 0.59 2.25 9.11
CA SER A 142 1.63 2.62 8.12
C SER A 142 1.19 2.39 6.67
N TRP A 143 0.35 1.40 6.44
CA TRP A 143 -0.21 1.07 5.12
C TRP A 143 -1.23 2.11 4.59
N LEU A 144 -1.90 2.88 5.47
CA LEU A 144 -2.82 3.94 5.05
C LEU A 144 -2.08 5.17 4.51
N ARG A 145 -0.84 5.38 4.95
CA ARG A 145 0.00 6.51 4.48
C ARG A 145 0.64 6.24 3.13
N THR A 146 0.78 4.97 2.76
CA THR A 146 1.47 4.56 1.54
C THR A 146 0.51 4.43 0.36
N HIS A 147 -0.81 4.31 0.62
CA HIS A 147 -1.81 4.07 -0.42
C HIS A 147 -2.45 5.37 -0.92
N PRO A 148 -2.64 5.52 -2.23
CA PRO A 148 -3.32 6.66 -2.84
C PRO A 148 -4.79 6.74 -2.44
N ALA A 149 -5.41 7.89 -2.72
CA ALA A 149 -6.79 8.21 -2.34
C ALA A 149 -7.75 7.02 -2.51
N THR A 150 -8.19 6.46 -1.39
CA THR A 150 -9.09 5.29 -1.31
C THR A 150 -10.36 5.51 -2.14
N THR A 151 -10.81 6.76 -2.26
CA THR A 151 -12.00 7.13 -3.04
C THR A 151 -11.86 6.80 -4.53
N GLU A 152 -10.71 7.08 -5.14
CA GLU A 152 -10.47 6.78 -6.56
C GLU A 152 -10.39 5.27 -6.81
N ARG A 153 -9.75 4.52 -5.91
CA ARG A 153 -9.70 3.05 -5.96
C ARG A 153 -11.10 2.44 -5.87
N ILE A 154 -11.90 2.89 -4.90
CA ILE A 154 -13.29 2.44 -4.73
C ILE A 154 -14.11 2.70 -5.99
N GLN A 155 -13.97 3.87 -6.59
CA GLN A 155 -14.68 4.21 -7.82
C GLN A 155 -14.29 3.27 -8.97
N ARG A 156 -12.99 3.07 -9.20
CA ARG A 156 -12.49 2.16 -10.25
C ARG A 156 -12.92 0.70 -10.03
N LEU A 157 -12.90 0.23 -8.79
CA LEU A 157 -13.38 -1.11 -8.45
C LEU A 157 -14.89 -1.28 -8.71
N ARG A 158 -15.70 -0.24 -8.51
CA ARG A 158 -17.13 -0.26 -8.86
C ARG A 158 -17.35 -0.28 -10.36
N GLU A 159 -16.60 0.53 -11.12
CA GLU A 159 -16.64 0.52 -12.58
C GLU A 159 -16.22 -0.85 -13.15
N LEU A 160 -15.22 -1.49 -12.53
CA LEU A 160 -14.83 -2.86 -12.84
C LEU A 160 -15.95 -3.85 -12.52
N ALA A 161 -16.61 -3.72 -11.38
CA ALA A 161 -17.73 -4.58 -10.98
C ALA A 161 -18.90 -4.49 -11.98
N ASP A 162 -19.19 -3.28 -12.45
CA ASP A 162 -20.26 -3.04 -13.44
C ASP A 162 -19.89 -3.62 -14.82
N SER A 163 -18.62 -3.68 -15.16
CA SER A 163 -18.13 -4.23 -16.44
C SER A 163 -17.94 -5.74 -16.44
N MET A 164 -17.76 -6.35 -15.26
CA MET A 164 -17.64 -7.80 -15.12
C MET A 164 -19.02 -8.43 -15.09
N ALA A 165 -19.29 -9.37 -16.01
CA ALA A 165 -20.51 -10.16 -15.90
C ALA A 165 -20.60 -10.84 -14.54
N PRO A 166 -21.79 -10.93 -13.89
CA PRO A 166 -21.91 -11.57 -12.60
C PRO A 166 -21.44 -13.02 -12.69
N GLN A 167 -20.24 -13.27 -12.23
CA GLN A 167 -19.75 -14.63 -12.05
C GLN A 167 -20.44 -15.20 -10.80
N PRO A 168 -21.07 -16.38 -10.89
CA PRO A 168 -21.61 -17.01 -9.71
C PRO A 168 -20.47 -17.24 -8.71
N LEU A 169 -20.53 -16.54 -7.58
CA LEU A 169 -19.64 -16.74 -6.45
C LEU A 169 -19.69 -18.23 -6.08
N TYR A 170 -18.58 -18.92 -6.32
CA TYR A 170 -18.44 -20.35 -5.99
C TYR A 170 -19.32 -21.35 -6.77
N SER A 171 -19.03 -21.53 -8.04
CA SER A 171 -19.16 -22.85 -8.64
C SER A 171 -17.77 -23.48 -8.78
N SER A 172 -17.11 -23.74 -7.67
CA SER A 172 -15.93 -24.61 -7.70
C SER A 172 -16.43 -26.05 -7.75
N PRO A 173 -16.28 -26.77 -8.87
CA PRO A 173 -16.65 -28.18 -8.94
C PRO A 173 -15.73 -29.09 -8.10
N PHE A 174 -14.77 -28.50 -7.40
CA PHE A 174 -13.73 -29.19 -6.65
C PHE A 174 -13.77 -29.03 -5.13
N LEU A 175 -14.72 -28.26 -4.59
CA LEU A 175 -14.96 -28.31 -3.14
C LEU A 175 -16.04 -29.38 -2.90
N PRO A 176 -15.67 -30.58 -2.40
CA PRO A 176 -16.67 -31.47 -1.86
C PRO A 176 -17.40 -30.71 -0.75
N ASP A 177 -18.70 -30.95 -0.63
CA ASP A 177 -19.55 -30.44 0.43
C ASP A 177 -18.94 -30.90 1.77
N ILE A 178 -17.94 -30.11 2.22
CA ILE A 178 -17.32 -30.34 3.53
C ILE A 178 -18.30 -29.76 4.52
N PRO A 179 -19.05 -30.58 5.27
CA PRO A 179 -19.91 -30.06 6.30
C PRO A 179 -19.03 -29.29 7.27
N LEU A 180 -19.18 -27.97 7.31
CA LEU A 180 -18.58 -27.10 8.32
C LEU A 180 -19.24 -27.39 9.68
N ALA A 181 -19.14 -28.62 10.14
CA ALA A 181 -19.40 -28.91 11.54
C ALA A 181 -18.24 -28.30 12.33
N PRO A 182 -18.49 -27.29 13.18
CA PRO A 182 -17.46 -26.77 14.06
C PRO A 182 -17.04 -27.90 15.00
N ARG A 183 -15.97 -28.60 14.64
CA ARG A 183 -15.34 -29.52 15.58
C ARG A 183 -14.61 -28.66 16.59
N PRO A 184 -15.03 -28.67 17.87
CA PRO A 184 -14.29 -27.98 18.89
C PRO A 184 -12.86 -28.52 18.92
N PRO A 185 -11.84 -27.69 19.08
CA PRO A 185 -10.45 -28.12 19.17
C PRO A 185 -10.33 -29.14 20.30
N ARG A 186 -9.88 -30.36 19.98
CA ARG A 186 -9.67 -31.40 20.98
C ARG A 186 -8.31 -31.19 21.64
N TRP A 187 -8.31 -30.51 22.78
CA TRP A 187 -7.17 -30.44 23.67
C TRP A 187 -6.97 -31.80 24.34
N ARG A 188 -5.80 -32.37 24.20
CA ARG A 188 -5.37 -33.46 25.08
C ARG A 188 -4.62 -32.90 26.25
N ALA A 189 -4.67 -33.58 27.41
CA ALA A 189 -3.96 -33.22 28.63
C ALA A 189 -2.42 -33.05 28.44
N SER A 190 -1.86 -33.49 27.30
CA SER A 190 -0.47 -33.33 26.91
C SER A 190 -0.13 -32.04 26.16
N GLY A 191 -1.11 -31.17 25.84
CA GLY A 191 -0.89 -29.89 25.13
C GLY A 191 -0.45 -30.01 23.67
N VAL A 192 -0.52 -31.18 23.03
CA VAL A 192 -0.13 -31.42 21.65
C VAL A 192 -1.32 -31.45 20.71
N TRP A 193 -1.30 -30.66 19.65
CA TRP A 193 -2.26 -30.67 18.55
C TRP A 193 -2.06 -31.91 17.66
N ARG A 194 -3.15 -32.52 17.26
CA ARG A 194 -3.19 -33.48 16.15
C ARG A 194 -4.24 -33.07 15.15
#